data_e360612a2799a21f61da2933bcfba3fe
#
_entry.id   e360612a2799a21f61da2933bcfba3fe
#
_cell.length_a   1.000
_cell.length_b   1.000
_cell.length_c   1.000
_cell.angle_alpha   90.00
_cell.angle_beta   90.00
_cell.angle_gamma   90.00
#
_symmetry.space_group_name_H-M   'P 1'
#
loop_
_entity.id
_entity.type
_entity.pdbx_description
1 polymer ?
#
loop_
_entity_poly.entity_id
_entity_poly.type
_entity_poly.pdbx_seq_one_letter_code
_entity_poly.pdbx_strand_id
1 'polypeptide(L)' 'MKVLTDHDVYRITVDFLKRNGHDAVTAKELRLHRSSDKELLEKAKTTDRIFITRDKDFGT' A
#
# COMPACT_ATOMS: atom_id res chain seq x y z
N MET A 1 0.86 9.95 -8.38
CA MET A 1 1.78 9.08 -7.66
C MET A 1 1.14 7.71 -7.48
N LYS A 2 1.90 6.67 -7.69
CA LYS A 2 1.40 5.30 -7.51
C LYS A 2 1.71 4.82 -6.11
N VAL A 3 0.72 4.26 -5.43
CA VAL A 3 0.82 3.88 -4.02
C VAL A 3 0.24 2.48 -3.82
N LEU A 4 0.90 1.69 -3.00
CA LEU A 4 0.38 0.41 -2.51
C LEU A 4 0.23 0.52 -1.00
N THR A 5 -0.97 0.28 -0.47
CA THR A 5 -1.21 0.35 0.96
C THR A 5 -1.34 -1.04 1.55
N ASP A 6 -0.80 -1.21 2.77
CA ASP A 6 -0.96 -2.43 3.52
C ASP A 6 -2.41 -2.56 4.00
N HIS A 7 -2.81 -3.76 4.36
CA HIS A 7 -4.19 -4.05 4.79
C HIS A 7 -4.56 -3.38 6.12
N ASP A 8 -3.59 -2.95 6.91
CA ASP A 8 -3.86 -2.26 8.17
C ASP A 8 -3.96 -0.73 8.01
N VAL A 9 -3.81 -0.22 6.81
CA VAL A 9 -4.02 1.20 6.53
C VAL A 9 -5.53 1.47 6.46
N TYR A 10 -5.97 2.53 7.12
CA TYR A 10 -7.39 2.88 7.16
C TYR A 10 -7.93 3.20 5.77
N ARG A 11 -9.15 2.76 5.52
CA ARG A 11 -9.82 3.02 4.25
C ARG A 11 -9.96 4.52 3.98
N ILE A 12 -10.17 5.32 5.02
CA ILE A 12 -10.29 6.75 4.86
C ILE A 12 -9.00 7.35 4.29
N THR A 13 -7.85 6.81 4.67
CA THR A 13 -6.56 7.24 4.13
C THR A 13 -6.45 6.89 2.66
N VAL A 14 -6.87 5.69 2.28
CA VAL A 14 -6.86 5.26 0.88
C VAL A 14 -7.77 6.16 0.04
N ASP A 15 -8.98 6.44 0.53
CA ASP A 15 -9.92 7.30 -0.16
C ASP A 15 -9.36 8.72 -0.32
N PHE A 16 -8.68 9.22 0.70
CA PHE A 16 -8.02 10.52 0.65
C PHE A 16 -6.97 10.58 -0.46
N LEU A 17 -6.16 9.53 -0.55
CA LEU A 17 -5.13 9.46 -1.60
C LEU A 17 -5.76 9.44 -2.99
N LYS A 18 -6.83 8.67 -3.16
CA LYS A 18 -7.53 8.60 -4.45
C LYS A 18 -8.14 9.95 -4.84
N ARG A 19 -8.71 10.67 -3.87
CA ARG A 19 -9.28 12.00 -4.10
C ARG A 19 -8.24 13.02 -4.53
N ASN A 20 -7.01 12.83 -4.09
CA ASN A 20 -5.92 13.74 -4.43
C ASN A 20 -5.20 13.34 -5.73
N GLY A 21 -5.78 12.45 -6.51
CA GLY A 21 -5.24 12.08 -7.81
C GLY A 21 -4.16 11.01 -7.78
N HIS A 22 -3.94 10.39 -6.63
CA HIS A 22 -2.96 9.31 -6.53
C HIS A 22 -3.57 7.98 -6.95
N ASP A 23 -2.79 7.16 -7.62
CA ASP A 23 -3.19 5.80 -7.99
C ASP A 23 -2.91 4.87 -6.82
N ALA A 24 -3.84 4.84 -5.86
CA ALA A 24 -3.69 4.04 -4.65
C ALA A 24 -4.42 2.72 -4.79
N VAL A 25 -3.68 1.62 -4.58
CA VAL A 25 -4.27 0.28 -4.51
C VAL A 25 -3.97 -0.31 -3.14
N THR A 26 -4.84 -1.17 -2.67
CA THR A 26 -4.65 -1.86 -1.41
C THR A 26 -4.12 -3.26 -1.63
N ALA A 27 -3.50 -3.83 -0.61
CA ALA A 27 -3.08 -5.23 -0.66
C ALA A 27 -4.27 -6.15 -0.95
N LYS A 28 -5.43 -5.83 -0.38
CA LYS A 28 -6.64 -6.61 -0.61
C LYS A 28 -7.08 -6.58 -2.08
N GLU A 29 -7.01 -5.41 -2.72
CA GLU A 29 -7.36 -5.27 -4.13
C GLU A 29 -6.46 -6.11 -5.03
N LEU A 30 -5.20 -6.26 -4.65
CA LEU A 30 -4.24 -7.08 -5.38
C LEU A 30 -4.27 -8.54 -4.94
N ARG A 31 -5.20 -8.91 -4.06
CA ARG A 31 -5.32 -10.27 -3.49
C ARG A 31 -4.07 -10.69 -2.72
N LEU A 32 -3.40 -9.72 -2.11
CA LEU A 32 -2.19 -9.93 -1.33
C LEU A 32 -2.44 -9.78 0.17
N HIS A 33 -3.68 -9.90 0.60
CA HIS A 33 -4.06 -9.67 2.00
C HIS A 33 -3.46 -10.70 2.97
N ARG A 34 -2.96 -11.82 2.46
CA ARG A 34 -2.25 -12.83 3.26
C ARG A 34 -0.75 -12.81 3.06
N SER A 35 -0.26 -11.88 2.25
CA SER A 35 1.16 -11.81 1.96
C SER A 35 1.91 -11.14 3.10
N SER A 36 3.18 -11.50 3.25
CA SER A 36 4.04 -10.85 4.24
C SER A 36 4.39 -9.44 3.80
N ASP A 37 4.87 -8.63 4.74
CA ASP A 37 5.32 -7.27 4.43
C ASP A 37 6.40 -7.26 3.36
N LYS A 38 7.29 -8.25 3.40
CA LYS A 38 8.35 -8.38 2.41
C LYS A 38 7.79 -8.58 1.01
N GLU A 39 6.78 -9.44 0.88
CA GLU A 39 6.13 -9.69 -0.40
C GLU A 39 5.41 -8.44 -0.91
N LEU A 40 4.75 -7.71 -0.02
CA LEU A 40 4.08 -6.46 -0.38
C LEU A 40 5.08 -5.41 -0.84
N LEU A 41 6.22 -5.32 -0.16
CA LEU A 41 7.26 -4.38 -0.52
C LEU A 41 7.84 -4.71 -1.91
N GLU A 42 8.07 -5.98 -2.18
CA GLU A 42 8.54 -6.40 -3.49
C GLU A 42 7.52 -6.10 -4.58
N LYS A 43 6.24 -6.32 -4.30
CA LYS A 43 5.19 -5.99 -5.25
C LYS A 43 5.16 -4.49 -5.54
N ALA A 44 5.34 -3.68 -4.50
CA ALA A 44 5.41 -2.24 -4.69
C ALA A 44 6.58 -1.86 -5.60
N LYS A 45 7.73 -2.46 -5.40
CA LYS A 45 8.90 -2.20 -6.24
C LYS A 45 8.69 -2.61 -7.69
N THR A 46 8.12 -3.79 -7.90
CA THR A 46 7.91 -4.31 -9.27
C THR A 46 6.84 -3.54 -10.03
N THR A 47 5.92 -2.91 -9.33
CA THR A 47 4.86 -2.11 -9.94
C THR A 47 5.15 -0.60 -9.87
N ASP A 48 6.34 -0.23 -9.42
CA ASP A 48 6.78 1.16 -9.30
C ASP A 48 5.82 1.97 -8.42
N ARG A 49 5.45 1.39 -7.27
CA ARG A 49 4.57 2.02 -6.30
C ARG A 49 5.29 2.29 -4.99
N ILE A 50 4.86 3.33 -4.28
CA ILE A 50 5.33 3.61 -2.93
C ILE A 50 4.51 2.76 -1.97
N PHE A 51 5.18 2.02 -1.10
CA PHE A 51 4.50 1.19 -0.11
C PHE A 51 4.22 2.00 1.14
N ILE A 52 2.95 2.03 1.56
CA ILE A 52 2.52 2.74 2.76
C ILE A 52 1.92 1.73 3.75
N THR A 53 2.40 1.76 4.97
CA THR A 53 1.94 0.91 6.05
C THR A 53 1.83 1.73 7.34
N ARG A 54 1.00 1.26 8.27
CA ARG A 54 0.90 1.87 9.58
C ARG A 54 2.00 1.42 10.54
N ASP A 55 2.72 0.40 10.18
CA ASP A 55 3.78 -0.14 11.03
C ASP A 55 4.94 0.87 11.10
N LYS A 56 5.18 1.37 12.30
CA LYS A 56 6.21 2.37 12.52
C LYS A 56 7.63 1.85 12.35
N ASP A 57 7.81 0.56 12.53
CA ASP A 57 9.14 -0.05 12.40
C ASP A 57 9.54 -0.22 10.95
N PHE A 58 8.58 -0.08 10.05
CA PHE A 58 8.80 -0.26 8.64
C PHE A 58 9.29 1.04 8.03
N GLY A 59 10.47 1.04 7.48
CA GLY A 59 11.03 2.20 6.82
C GLY A 59 11.88 3.11 7.69
N THR A 60 12.13 2.71 8.89
CA THR A 60 13.08 3.44 9.74
C THR A 60 14.50 2.94 9.56
#